data_e35b8a98a3fc5ac70fceb335d73f9fcc
#
_entry.id   e35b8a98a3fc5ac70fceb335d73f9fcc
#
_cell.length_a   1.000
_cell.length_b   1.000
_cell.length_c   1.000
_cell.angle_alpha   90.00
_cell.angle_beta   90.00
_cell.angle_gamma   90.00
#
_symmetry.space_group_name_H-M   'P 1'
#
loop_
_entity.id
_entity.type
_entity.pdbx_description
1 polymer ?
#
loop_
_entity_poly.entity_id
_entity_poly.type
_entity_poly.pdbx_seq_one_letter_code
_entity_poly.pdbx_strand_id
1 'polypeptide(L)'
;MFLLTTVPLQADVTATFVHAGPAELSNPHDLKLSPDGRYLFVSDVGNNRVAILDPDSLKVIGSFGSDHQSGTHDIDIDSAGRAYVADTHNSRVTIYTIDAMHAKLIGELSTRIRGPEGVLKHPNGRIYVAGAWSNNVVAYENGKVVMELKGLSAPHDLELAVDGEGIWLADAGNDRVLLLSPDLVIKRELSRESYRFDGVRYMDILADGTLIAADKNNHQIKFISPDGSMPLVLGDGQPGRGPGKFTTPEGVEVSGKTLWLSDSGNNRVVRYRLNRLP
;
A
#
# COMPACT_ATOMS: atom_id res chain seq x y z
N MET A 1 35.82 -36.28 -16.52
CA MET A 1 35.00 -35.44 -17.39
C MET A 1 33.95 -34.80 -16.54
N PHE A 2 34.21 -33.57 -16.04
CA PHE A 2 33.25 -32.84 -15.23
C PHE A 2 32.27 -32.15 -16.16
N LEU A 3 31.01 -32.55 -16.11
CA LEU A 3 29.92 -31.81 -16.74
C LEU A 3 29.73 -30.50 -15.97
N LEU A 4 30.19 -29.41 -16.56
CA LEU A 4 29.78 -28.07 -16.12
C LEU A 4 28.31 -27.91 -16.51
N THR A 5 27.41 -28.10 -15.53
CA THR A 5 26.02 -27.69 -15.68
C THR A 5 26.02 -26.14 -15.67
N THR A 6 25.85 -25.53 -16.83
CA THR A 6 25.55 -24.10 -16.92
C THR A 6 24.17 -23.88 -16.31
N VAL A 7 24.13 -23.31 -15.10
CA VAL A 7 22.89 -22.75 -14.56
C VAL A 7 22.49 -21.62 -15.51
N PRO A 8 21.29 -21.66 -16.11
CA PRO A 8 20.86 -20.56 -16.97
C PRO A 8 20.86 -19.28 -16.15
N LEU A 9 21.53 -18.25 -16.67
CA LEU A 9 21.51 -16.91 -16.06
C LEU A 9 20.04 -16.49 -16.01
N GLN A 10 19.50 -16.41 -14.81
CA GLN A 10 18.11 -15.99 -14.63
C GLN A 10 18.04 -14.51 -15.04
N ALA A 11 17.23 -14.20 -16.07
CA ALA A 11 17.13 -12.82 -16.56
C ALA A 11 16.65 -11.90 -15.42
N ASP A 12 17.22 -10.70 -15.31
CA ASP A 12 16.87 -9.75 -14.25
C ASP A 12 15.38 -9.36 -14.29
N VAL A 13 14.79 -9.12 -13.13
CA VAL A 13 13.46 -8.51 -13.03
C VAL A 13 13.59 -7.06 -13.49
N THR A 14 12.74 -6.65 -14.40
CA THR A 14 12.68 -5.26 -14.87
C THR A 14 11.24 -4.81 -14.98
N ALA A 15 11.03 -3.49 -14.91
CA ALA A 15 9.73 -2.88 -15.11
C ALA A 15 9.81 -1.84 -16.24
N THR A 16 8.86 -1.91 -17.16
CA THR A 16 8.74 -0.97 -18.28
C THR A 16 7.62 0.01 -17.98
N PHE A 17 7.92 1.30 -18.05
CA PHE A 17 6.92 2.37 -17.97
C PHE A 17 5.92 2.24 -19.13
N VAL A 18 4.62 2.25 -18.79
CA VAL A 18 3.54 2.18 -19.78
C VAL A 18 3.01 3.58 -20.05
N HIS A 19 2.48 4.24 -19.03
CA HIS A 19 2.05 5.63 -19.11
C HIS A 19 1.79 6.20 -17.70
N ALA A 20 1.52 7.51 -17.63
CA ALA A 20 1.02 8.20 -16.45
C ALA A 20 -0.40 8.69 -16.68
N GLY A 21 -1.21 8.65 -15.66
CA GLY A 21 -2.54 9.24 -15.65
C GLY A 21 -2.54 10.76 -15.77
N PRO A 22 -3.69 11.37 -16.07
CA PRO A 22 -3.85 12.80 -16.06
C PRO A 22 -3.66 13.38 -14.64
N ALA A 23 -3.35 14.69 -14.55
CA ALA A 23 -3.16 15.37 -13.27
C ALA A 23 -4.52 15.80 -12.66
N GLU A 24 -5.36 14.83 -12.34
CA GLU A 24 -6.71 15.02 -11.76
C GLU A 24 -6.76 14.71 -10.26
N LEU A 25 -5.65 14.24 -9.71
CA LEU A 25 -5.48 13.90 -8.30
C LEU A 25 -4.69 14.99 -7.56
N SER A 26 -4.76 14.98 -6.25
CA SER A 26 -3.99 15.88 -5.38
C SER A 26 -3.36 15.08 -4.26
N ASN A 27 -2.04 14.90 -4.32
CA ASN A 27 -1.29 14.11 -3.36
C ASN A 27 -1.90 12.70 -3.16
N PRO A 28 -2.02 11.86 -4.23
CA PRO A 28 -2.57 10.52 -4.10
C PRO A 28 -1.64 9.65 -3.22
N HIS A 29 -2.21 8.91 -2.28
CA HIS A 29 -1.49 8.00 -1.41
C HIS A 29 -1.74 6.55 -1.84
N ASP A 30 -2.43 5.76 -1.02
CA ASP A 30 -2.64 4.35 -1.32
C ASP A 30 -3.54 4.10 -2.53
N LEU A 31 -3.38 2.90 -3.11
CA LEU A 31 -4.18 2.40 -4.23
C LEU A 31 -4.64 0.97 -3.93
N LYS A 32 -5.87 0.64 -4.36
CA LYS A 32 -6.37 -0.73 -4.28
C LYS A 32 -7.17 -1.09 -5.52
N LEU A 33 -6.81 -2.19 -6.17
CA LEU A 33 -7.57 -2.73 -7.29
C LEU A 33 -8.84 -3.42 -6.75
N SER A 34 -9.99 -3.20 -7.41
CA SER A 34 -11.20 -3.93 -7.06
C SER A 34 -10.99 -5.44 -7.27
N PRO A 35 -11.67 -6.32 -6.49
CA PRO A 35 -11.50 -7.77 -6.62
C PRO A 35 -11.78 -8.32 -8.03
N ASP A 36 -12.62 -7.64 -8.81
CA ASP A 36 -12.92 -7.99 -10.20
C ASP A 36 -12.00 -7.31 -11.23
N GLY A 37 -11.04 -6.50 -10.78
CA GLY A 37 -10.05 -5.81 -11.61
C GLY A 37 -10.59 -4.65 -12.44
N ARG A 38 -11.85 -4.24 -12.27
CA ARG A 38 -12.50 -3.21 -13.10
C ARG A 38 -12.22 -1.79 -12.66
N TYR A 39 -11.87 -1.58 -11.41
CA TYR A 39 -11.67 -0.26 -10.80
C TYR A 39 -10.37 -0.21 -10.02
N LEU A 40 -9.65 0.89 -10.13
CA LEU A 40 -8.52 1.21 -9.26
C LEU A 40 -8.98 2.34 -8.32
N PHE A 41 -9.11 2.02 -7.04
CA PHE A 41 -9.42 2.99 -6.00
C PHE A 41 -8.12 3.68 -5.57
N VAL A 42 -8.16 4.99 -5.38
CA VAL A 42 -7.00 5.79 -5.00
C VAL A 42 -7.39 6.73 -3.87
N SER A 43 -6.63 6.70 -2.81
CA SER A 43 -6.76 7.65 -1.70
C SER A 43 -6.24 9.02 -2.16
N ASP A 44 -7.14 9.90 -2.56
CA ASP A 44 -6.86 11.25 -3.12
C ASP A 44 -6.87 12.28 -1.98
N VAL A 45 -5.78 12.27 -1.20
CA VAL A 45 -5.64 12.95 0.10
C VAL A 45 -5.97 14.43 0.02
N GLY A 46 -5.39 15.15 -0.93
CA GLY A 46 -5.58 16.60 -1.06
C GLY A 46 -6.99 16.99 -1.50
N ASN A 47 -7.77 16.04 -2.05
CA ASN A 47 -9.17 16.22 -2.42
C ASN A 47 -10.14 15.60 -1.39
N ASN A 48 -9.63 15.02 -0.29
CA ASN A 48 -10.41 14.40 0.78
C ASN A 48 -11.42 13.36 0.28
N ARG A 49 -11.00 12.48 -0.64
CA ARG A 49 -11.89 11.51 -1.27
C ARG A 49 -11.16 10.21 -1.61
N VAL A 50 -11.91 9.16 -1.86
CA VAL A 50 -11.44 8.04 -2.67
C VAL A 50 -11.81 8.32 -4.11
N ALA A 51 -10.82 8.45 -4.99
CA ALA A 51 -11.02 8.53 -6.43
C ALA A 51 -11.14 7.12 -7.01
N ILE A 52 -11.99 6.95 -8.01
CA ILE A 52 -12.17 5.70 -8.75
C ILE A 52 -11.62 5.91 -10.15
N LEU A 53 -10.59 5.16 -10.50
CA LEU A 53 -9.93 5.24 -11.79
C LEU A 53 -10.26 4.00 -12.64
N ASP A 54 -10.27 4.19 -13.94
CA ASP A 54 -10.12 3.09 -14.88
C ASP A 54 -8.66 2.60 -14.83
N PRO A 55 -8.39 1.31 -14.53
CA PRO A 55 -7.03 0.83 -14.25
C PRO A 55 -6.11 0.82 -15.48
N ASP A 56 -6.69 0.85 -16.68
CA ASP A 56 -5.92 0.86 -17.92
C ASP A 56 -5.53 2.28 -18.36
N SER A 57 -6.48 3.21 -18.38
CA SER A 57 -6.25 4.59 -18.84
C SER A 57 -5.84 5.55 -17.72
N LEU A 58 -6.01 5.15 -16.45
CA LEU A 58 -5.76 5.95 -15.24
C LEU A 58 -6.59 7.23 -15.16
N LYS A 59 -7.70 7.32 -15.92
CA LYS A 59 -8.63 8.44 -15.84
C LYS A 59 -9.55 8.28 -14.64
N VAL A 60 -9.83 9.37 -13.94
CA VAL A 60 -10.83 9.40 -12.88
C VAL A 60 -12.21 9.24 -13.53
N ILE A 61 -12.95 8.21 -13.13
CA ILE A 61 -14.30 7.89 -13.63
C ILE A 61 -15.38 8.06 -12.57
N GLY A 62 -14.99 8.25 -11.31
CA GLY A 62 -15.89 8.46 -10.17
C GLY A 62 -15.12 8.79 -8.90
N SER A 63 -15.83 9.04 -7.82
CA SER A 63 -15.26 9.21 -6.49
C SER A 63 -16.34 9.13 -5.41
N PHE A 64 -15.91 8.92 -4.14
CA PHE A 64 -16.80 8.99 -2.98
C PHE A 64 -16.08 9.55 -1.77
N GLY A 65 -16.85 9.90 -0.73
CA GLY A 65 -16.36 10.30 0.58
C GLY A 65 -16.06 11.79 0.74
N SER A 66 -16.00 12.59 -0.33
CA SER A 66 -15.62 14.00 -0.29
C SER A 66 -16.51 14.91 0.55
N ASP A 67 -17.68 14.45 0.93
CA ASP A 67 -18.66 15.18 1.74
C ASP A 67 -18.44 15.04 3.25
N HIS A 68 -17.59 14.08 3.69
CA HIS A 68 -17.41 13.81 5.13
C HIS A 68 -16.02 13.29 5.50
N GLN A 69 -15.11 12.98 4.55
CA GLN A 69 -13.74 12.60 4.84
C GLN A 69 -12.79 13.80 4.90
N SER A 70 -11.68 13.62 5.60
CA SER A 70 -10.60 14.59 5.67
C SER A 70 -9.25 13.88 5.74
N GLY A 71 -8.43 14.07 4.70
CA GLY A 71 -7.13 13.39 4.59
C GLY A 71 -7.29 11.89 4.45
N THR A 72 -7.87 11.43 3.33
CA THR A 72 -8.05 10.03 2.99
C THR A 72 -6.70 9.41 2.62
N HIS A 73 -6.13 8.53 3.47
CA HIS A 73 -4.77 8.01 3.26
C HIS A 73 -4.73 6.59 2.71
N ASP A 74 -5.57 5.68 3.19
CA ASP A 74 -5.53 4.27 2.84
C ASP A 74 -6.92 3.71 2.55
N ILE A 75 -6.96 2.65 1.73
CA ILE A 75 -8.18 1.92 1.41
C ILE A 75 -7.90 0.42 1.28
N ASP A 76 -8.59 -0.40 2.05
CA ASP A 76 -8.65 -1.85 1.85
C ASP A 76 -10.05 -2.31 1.47
N ILE A 77 -10.14 -3.40 0.68
CA ILE A 77 -11.42 -3.91 0.16
C ILE A 77 -11.52 -5.41 0.42
N ASP A 78 -12.53 -5.81 1.18
CA ASP A 78 -12.76 -7.22 1.45
C ASP A 78 -13.51 -7.94 0.30
N SER A 79 -13.48 -9.28 0.34
CA SER A 79 -14.15 -10.13 -0.66
C SER A 79 -15.67 -9.97 -0.73
N ALA A 80 -16.29 -9.31 0.26
CA ALA A 80 -17.71 -9.00 0.27
C ALA A 80 -18.03 -7.62 -0.37
N GLY A 81 -17.00 -6.93 -0.91
CA GLY A 81 -17.15 -5.61 -1.53
C GLY A 81 -17.33 -4.49 -0.51
N ARG A 82 -16.83 -4.66 0.72
CA ARG A 82 -16.77 -3.56 1.69
C ARG A 82 -15.41 -2.90 1.62
N ALA A 83 -15.41 -1.57 1.56
CA ALA A 83 -14.19 -0.78 1.67
C ALA A 83 -14.03 -0.24 3.08
N TYR A 84 -12.79 -0.26 3.56
CA TYR A 84 -12.32 0.29 4.81
C TYR A 84 -11.36 1.42 4.46
N VAL A 85 -11.66 2.64 4.89
CA VAL A 85 -10.92 3.84 4.45
C VAL A 85 -10.37 4.58 5.66
N ALA A 86 -9.06 4.84 5.68
CA ALA A 86 -8.40 5.63 6.69
C ALA A 86 -8.74 7.12 6.51
N ASP A 87 -9.63 7.64 7.34
CA ASP A 87 -10.06 9.05 7.41
C ASP A 87 -9.21 9.77 8.46
N THR A 88 -7.97 10.07 8.09
CA THR A 88 -6.85 10.37 8.99
C THR A 88 -7.07 11.58 9.86
N HIS A 89 -7.47 12.73 9.27
CA HIS A 89 -7.66 13.96 10.04
C HIS A 89 -8.88 13.90 10.96
N ASN A 90 -9.86 13.04 10.64
CA ASN A 90 -11.00 12.76 11.51
C ASN A 90 -10.70 11.66 12.54
N SER A 91 -9.49 11.08 12.52
CA SER A 91 -9.04 10.01 13.42
C SER A 91 -9.99 8.82 13.50
N ARG A 92 -10.45 8.35 12.35
CA ARG A 92 -11.35 7.19 12.22
C ARG A 92 -11.07 6.40 10.95
N VAL A 93 -11.53 5.15 10.93
CA VAL A 93 -11.71 4.36 9.71
C VAL A 93 -13.18 4.36 9.37
N THR A 94 -13.55 4.73 8.16
CA THR A 94 -14.91 4.66 7.63
C THR A 94 -15.11 3.37 6.85
N ILE A 95 -16.31 2.77 6.95
CA ILE A 95 -16.63 1.50 6.31
C ILE A 95 -17.77 1.72 5.32
N TYR A 96 -17.57 1.29 4.08
CA TYR A 96 -18.54 1.41 3.00
C TYR A 96 -18.94 0.06 2.46
N THR A 97 -20.15 -0.04 1.93
CA THR A 97 -20.48 -1.02 0.89
C THR A 97 -20.28 -0.36 -0.47
N ILE A 98 -19.63 -1.08 -1.40
CA ILE A 98 -19.39 -0.59 -2.76
C ILE A 98 -20.19 -1.44 -3.73
N ASP A 99 -20.98 -0.78 -4.56
CA ASP A 99 -21.66 -1.36 -5.73
C ASP A 99 -21.25 -0.58 -6.98
N ALA A 100 -20.36 -1.16 -7.77
CA ALA A 100 -19.70 -0.51 -8.90
C ALA A 100 -18.98 0.79 -8.46
N MET A 101 -19.49 1.95 -8.86
CA MET A 101 -18.95 3.27 -8.51
C MET A 101 -19.73 3.96 -7.37
N HIS A 102 -20.70 3.28 -6.78
CA HIS A 102 -21.52 3.82 -5.69
C HIS A 102 -21.04 3.27 -4.35
N ALA A 103 -20.70 4.15 -3.45
CA ALA A 103 -20.31 3.81 -2.08
C ALA A 103 -21.35 4.32 -1.08
N LYS A 104 -21.73 3.46 -0.13
CA LYS A 104 -22.62 3.83 0.96
C LYS A 104 -21.93 3.62 2.29
N LEU A 105 -21.77 4.67 3.07
CA LEU A 105 -21.24 4.61 4.42
C LEU A 105 -22.14 3.74 5.31
N ILE A 106 -21.56 2.74 5.99
CA ILE A 106 -22.29 1.78 6.85
C ILE A 106 -21.72 1.71 8.27
N GLY A 107 -20.57 2.31 8.55
CA GLY A 107 -19.97 2.26 9.89
C GLY A 107 -18.66 3.01 9.98
N GLU A 108 -18.14 3.07 11.22
CA GLU A 108 -16.83 3.65 11.50
C GLU A 108 -16.16 3.00 12.71
N LEU A 109 -14.83 3.12 12.79
CA LEU A 109 -13.98 2.71 13.91
C LEU A 109 -13.08 3.89 14.31
N SER A 110 -13.05 4.25 15.61
CA SER A 110 -12.23 5.37 16.08
C SER A 110 -11.58 5.14 17.45
N THR A 111 -11.89 4.02 18.12
CA THR A 111 -11.42 3.76 19.50
C THR A 111 -9.92 3.44 19.50
N ARG A 112 -9.15 4.19 20.31
CA ARG A 112 -7.69 4.02 20.53
C ARG A 112 -6.80 4.26 19.30
N ILE A 113 -7.30 4.93 18.27
CA ILE A 113 -6.49 5.36 17.12
C ILE A 113 -6.56 6.89 16.99
N ARG A 114 -5.46 7.48 16.50
CA ARG A 114 -5.42 8.85 16.02
C ARG A 114 -4.59 8.90 14.75
N GLY A 115 -5.10 9.64 13.76
CA GLY A 115 -4.47 9.74 12.46
C GLY A 115 -4.22 8.35 11.84
N PRO A 116 -5.27 7.52 11.60
CA PRO A 116 -5.07 6.26 10.90
C PRO A 116 -4.51 6.52 9.51
N GLU A 117 -3.47 5.79 9.15
CA GLU A 117 -2.85 5.86 7.81
C GLU A 117 -2.76 4.49 7.15
N GLY A 118 -3.05 3.40 7.88
CA GLY A 118 -3.15 2.05 7.36
C GLY A 118 -4.35 1.31 7.90
N VAL A 119 -5.02 0.53 7.05
CA VAL A 119 -6.13 -0.35 7.43
C VAL A 119 -6.09 -1.67 6.67
N LEU A 120 -6.21 -2.78 7.37
CA LEU A 120 -6.27 -4.12 6.79
C LEU A 120 -7.48 -4.88 7.31
N LYS A 121 -8.36 -5.33 6.43
CA LYS A 121 -9.39 -6.33 6.74
C LYS A 121 -8.84 -7.73 6.57
N HIS A 122 -8.42 -8.31 7.65
CA HIS A 122 -7.77 -9.62 7.67
C HIS A 122 -8.78 -10.78 7.52
N PRO A 123 -8.40 -11.91 6.88
CA PRO A 123 -9.26 -13.10 6.72
C PRO A 123 -9.76 -13.71 8.04
N ASN A 124 -9.04 -13.52 9.15
CA ASN A 124 -9.47 -13.96 10.48
C ASN A 124 -10.71 -13.20 11.03
N GLY A 125 -11.23 -12.23 10.29
CA GLY A 125 -12.40 -11.43 10.65
C GLY A 125 -12.07 -10.11 11.35
N ARG A 126 -10.84 -9.91 11.82
CA ARG A 126 -10.38 -8.67 12.47
C ARG A 126 -10.08 -7.57 11.45
N ILE A 127 -10.11 -6.34 11.92
CA ILE A 127 -9.65 -5.16 11.20
C ILE A 127 -8.46 -4.60 11.98
N TYR A 128 -7.32 -4.48 11.32
CA TYR A 128 -6.11 -3.89 11.89
C TYR A 128 -5.96 -2.48 11.36
N VAL A 129 -5.59 -1.54 12.24
CA VAL A 129 -5.47 -0.12 11.88
C VAL A 129 -4.15 0.42 12.42
N ALA A 130 -3.34 0.99 11.56
CA ALA A 130 -2.12 1.71 11.91
C ALA A 130 -2.46 3.18 12.20
N GLY A 131 -2.31 3.58 13.46
CA GLY A 131 -2.53 4.96 13.92
C GLY A 131 -1.22 5.73 13.94
N ALA A 132 -0.93 6.49 12.88
CA ALA A 132 0.34 7.21 12.74
C ALA A 132 0.54 8.25 13.86
N TRP A 133 -0.51 8.96 14.25
CA TRP A 133 -0.41 9.97 15.32
C TRP A 133 -0.53 9.40 16.72
N SER A 134 -0.99 8.15 16.85
CA SER A 134 -1.02 7.42 18.14
C SER A 134 0.15 6.45 18.29
N ASN A 135 0.99 6.28 17.25
CA ASN A 135 2.16 5.40 17.25
C ASN A 135 1.82 3.95 17.67
N ASN A 136 0.71 3.42 17.17
CA ASN A 136 0.24 2.09 17.52
C ASN A 136 -0.41 1.39 16.31
N VAL A 137 -0.58 0.08 16.44
CA VAL A 137 -1.52 -0.71 15.64
C VAL A 137 -2.59 -1.25 16.58
N VAL A 138 -3.86 -1.11 16.17
CA VAL A 138 -5.00 -1.61 16.94
C VAL A 138 -5.74 -2.66 16.13
N ALA A 139 -6.07 -3.78 16.74
CA ALA A 139 -6.93 -4.81 16.16
C ALA A 139 -8.36 -4.68 16.72
N TYR A 140 -9.32 -4.63 15.80
CA TYR A 140 -10.76 -4.62 16.12
C TYR A 140 -11.41 -5.95 15.76
N GLU A 141 -12.28 -6.42 16.61
CA GLU A 141 -13.16 -7.56 16.38
C GLU A 141 -14.59 -7.17 16.77
N ASN A 142 -15.54 -7.30 15.83
CA ASN A 142 -16.93 -6.87 16.04
C ASN A 142 -17.06 -5.41 16.56
N GLY A 143 -16.22 -4.51 16.00
CA GLY A 143 -16.19 -3.09 16.36
C GLY A 143 -15.53 -2.76 17.72
N LYS A 144 -14.99 -3.74 18.42
CA LYS A 144 -14.31 -3.57 19.71
C LYS A 144 -12.82 -3.79 19.59
N VAL A 145 -12.04 -3.00 20.31
CA VAL A 145 -10.59 -3.22 20.41
C VAL A 145 -10.31 -4.50 21.17
N VAL A 146 -9.55 -5.41 20.57
CA VAL A 146 -9.12 -6.68 21.16
C VAL A 146 -7.63 -6.74 21.43
N MET A 147 -6.81 -6.01 20.65
CA MET A 147 -5.37 -5.96 20.83
C MET A 147 -4.82 -4.59 20.42
N GLU A 148 -3.63 -4.27 20.94
CA GLU A 148 -2.89 -3.07 20.61
C GLU A 148 -1.38 -3.34 20.66
N LEU A 149 -0.66 -2.99 19.59
CA LEU A 149 0.80 -2.94 19.54
C LEU A 149 1.25 -1.50 19.68
N LYS A 150 2.18 -1.25 20.59
CA LYS A 150 2.81 0.05 20.86
C LYS A 150 4.31 0.02 20.57
N GLY A 151 4.96 1.19 20.67
CA GLY A 151 6.41 1.30 20.45
C GLY A 151 6.80 1.44 18.98
N LEU A 152 5.85 1.84 18.16
CA LEU A 152 6.03 2.20 16.75
C LEU A 152 6.30 3.71 16.63
N SER A 153 6.65 4.13 15.42
CA SER A 153 6.81 5.55 15.08
C SER A 153 6.12 5.84 13.75
N ALA A 154 5.04 6.61 13.81
CA ALA A 154 4.24 6.97 12.65
C ALA A 154 4.01 5.75 11.71
N PRO A 155 3.44 4.63 12.19
CA PRO A 155 3.14 3.48 11.34
C PRO A 155 2.15 3.89 10.25
N HIS A 156 2.39 3.42 9.00
CA HIS A 156 1.58 3.82 7.86
C HIS A 156 0.73 2.66 7.35
N ASP A 157 1.32 1.66 6.76
CA ASP A 157 0.62 0.63 6.02
C ASP A 157 0.53 -0.71 6.76
N LEU A 158 -0.49 -1.47 6.42
CA LEU A 158 -0.73 -2.85 6.87
C LEU A 158 -1.14 -3.70 5.66
N GLU A 159 -0.27 -4.62 5.23
CA GLU A 159 -0.57 -5.49 4.09
C GLU A 159 -0.59 -6.97 4.50
N LEU A 160 -1.50 -7.76 3.91
CA LEU A 160 -1.62 -9.19 4.19
C LEU A 160 -0.43 -9.96 3.60
N ALA A 161 0.25 -10.75 4.41
CA ALA A 161 1.31 -11.61 3.91
C ALA A 161 0.75 -12.73 3.00
N VAL A 162 1.59 -13.23 2.09
CA VAL A 162 1.20 -14.25 1.09
C VAL A 162 0.68 -15.56 1.71
N ASP A 163 1.03 -15.86 2.95
CA ASP A 163 0.52 -17.03 3.69
C ASP A 163 -0.95 -16.84 4.15
N GLY A 164 -1.51 -15.64 4.00
CA GLY A 164 -2.86 -15.29 4.43
C GLY A 164 -3.02 -15.12 5.95
N GLU A 165 -1.91 -15.17 6.70
CA GLU A 165 -1.91 -15.06 8.16
C GLU A 165 -1.07 -13.89 8.65
N GLY A 166 0.16 -13.73 8.14
CA GLY A 166 1.07 -12.66 8.55
C GLY A 166 0.59 -11.29 8.10
N ILE A 167 1.04 -10.25 8.81
CA ILE A 167 0.71 -8.84 8.52
C ILE A 167 2.03 -8.09 8.37
N TRP A 168 2.29 -7.55 7.18
CA TRP A 168 3.36 -6.61 6.99
C TRP A 168 2.92 -5.22 7.47
N LEU A 169 3.83 -4.52 8.15
CA LEU A 169 3.60 -3.19 8.72
C LEU A 169 4.75 -2.27 8.30
N ALA A 170 4.44 -1.15 7.68
CA ALA A 170 5.38 -0.05 7.48
C ALA A 170 5.48 0.79 8.77
N ASP A 171 6.54 0.60 9.55
CA ASP A 171 6.86 1.41 10.73
C ASP A 171 7.73 2.61 10.28
N ALA A 172 7.07 3.53 9.57
CA ALA A 172 7.67 4.53 8.70
C ALA A 172 8.61 5.50 9.41
N GLY A 173 8.28 5.95 10.60
CA GLY A 173 9.13 6.87 11.37
C GLY A 173 10.35 6.17 12.00
N ASN A 174 10.39 4.84 12.00
CA ASN A 174 11.55 4.03 12.35
C ASN A 174 12.29 3.49 11.11
N ASP A 175 11.88 3.86 9.91
CA ASP A 175 12.47 3.44 8.64
C ASP A 175 12.64 1.92 8.51
N ARG A 176 11.62 1.16 8.90
CA ARG A 176 11.63 -0.30 8.87
C ARG A 176 10.28 -0.87 8.48
N VAL A 177 10.31 -2.12 8.03
CA VAL A 177 9.11 -2.93 7.80
C VAL A 177 9.12 -4.11 8.73
N LEU A 178 7.99 -4.40 9.37
CA LEU A 178 7.82 -5.49 10.32
C LEU A 178 6.85 -6.53 9.75
N LEU A 179 7.16 -7.82 9.95
CA LEU A 179 6.19 -8.89 9.80
C LEU A 179 5.62 -9.24 11.17
N LEU A 180 4.33 -9.12 11.31
CA LEU A 180 3.59 -9.41 12.54
C LEU A 180 2.79 -10.72 12.39
N SER A 181 2.55 -11.41 13.50
CA SER A 181 1.47 -12.40 13.57
C SER A 181 0.10 -11.70 13.72
N PRO A 182 -1.03 -12.41 13.52
CA PRO A 182 -2.36 -11.88 13.79
C PRO A 182 -2.58 -11.45 15.26
N ASP A 183 -1.73 -11.90 16.17
CA ASP A 183 -1.73 -11.47 17.57
C ASP A 183 -0.76 -10.31 17.83
N LEU A 184 -0.35 -9.59 16.77
CA LEU A 184 0.52 -8.41 16.78
C LEU A 184 1.91 -8.67 17.39
N VAL A 185 2.42 -9.92 17.30
CA VAL A 185 3.78 -10.26 17.72
C VAL A 185 4.73 -10.11 16.55
N ILE A 186 5.81 -9.34 16.73
CA ILE A 186 6.84 -9.13 15.70
C ILE A 186 7.56 -10.47 15.43
N LYS A 187 7.58 -10.92 14.18
CA LYS A 187 8.21 -12.13 13.69
C LYS A 187 9.49 -11.88 12.89
N ARG A 188 9.52 -10.79 12.14
CA ARG A 188 10.64 -10.40 11.29
C ARG A 188 10.72 -8.88 11.19
N GLU A 189 11.93 -8.38 11.01
CA GLU A 189 12.20 -6.98 10.71
C GLU A 189 13.04 -6.87 9.44
N LEU A 190 12.65 -5.98 8.55
CA LEU A 190 13.45 -5.48 7.44
C LEU A 190 13.97 -4.11 7.86
N SER A 191 15.23 -4.05 8.26
CA SER A 191 15.80 -2.88 8.93
C SER A 191 16.24 -1.80 7.94
N ARG A 192 16.32 -0.56 8.43
CA ARG A 192 16.90 0.57 7.71
C ARG A 192 18.32 0.28 7.21
N GLU A 193 19.15 -0.34 8.03
CA GLU A 193 20.55 -0.61 7.69
C GLU A 193 20.68 -1.53 6.48
N SER A 194 19.82 -2.55 6.39
CA SER A 194 19.86 -3.54 5.30
C SER A 194 19.26 -3.01 4.01
N TYR A 195 18.17 -2.25 4.10
CA TYR A 195 17.36 -1.85 2.94
C TYR A 195 17.45 -0.36 2.63
N ARG A 196 18.11 0.44 3.48
CA ARG A 196 18.25 1.90 3.36
C ARG A 196 16.92 2.61 3.20
N PHE A 197 15.92 2.18 3.96
CA PHE A 197 14.63 2.85 3.98
C PHE A 197 14.75 4.27 4.52
N ASP A 198 13.98 5.19 3.93
CA ASP A 198 13.80 6.55 4.40
C ASP A 198 12.32 6.93 4.19
N GLY A 199 11.52 6.69 5.23
CA GLY A 199 10.09 6.92 5.22
C GLY A 199 9.33 5.95 4.33
N VAL A 200 9.49 4.63 4.55
CA VAL A 200 8.69 3.60 3.86
C VAL A 200 7.19 3.85 4.07
N ARG A 201 6.41 3.75 2.99
CA ARG A 201 4.98 4.03 2.97
C ARG A 201 4.18 2.76 2.66
N TYR A 202 3.34 2.82 1.63
CA TYR A 202 2.47 1.70 1.29
C TYR A 202 3.20 0.61 0.54
N MET A 203 2.71 -0.59 0.70
CA MET A 203 3.31 -1.82 0.22
C MET A 203 2.26 -2.68 -0.48
N ASP A 204 2.73 -3.60 -1.33
CA ASP A 204 1.95 -4.70 -1.85
C ASP A 204 2.83 -5.93 -2.01
N ILE A 205 2.24 -7.11 -2.24
CA ILE A 205 2.95 -8.37 -2.21
C ILE A 205 2.64 -9.20 -3.45
N LEU A 206 3.70 -9.63 -4.14
CA LEU A 206 3.59 -10.60 -5.22
C LEU A 206 3.26 -12.01 -4.70
N ALA A 207 2.70 -12.85 -5.56
CA ALA A 207 2.29 -14.21 -5.22
C ALA A 207 3.44 -15.11 -4.74
N ASP A 208 4.69 -14.77 -5.05
CA ASP A 208 5.89 -15.47 -4.56
C ASP A 208 6.36 -14.97 -3.18
N GLY A 209 5.70 -13.97 -2.61
CA GLY A 209 6.04 -13.34 -1.34
C GLY A 209 7.03 -12.17 -1.45
N THR A 210 7.38 -11.74 -2.68
CA THR A 210 8.17 -10.51 -2.87
C THR A 210 7.36 -9.30 -2.44
N LEU A 211 7.87 -8.58 -1.43
CA LEU A 211 7.32 -7.32 -0.96
C LEU A 211 7.73 -6.19 -1.92
N ILE A 212 6.77 -5.36 -2.30
CA ILE A 212 7.00 -4.13 -3.05
C ILE A 212 6.69 -2.96 -2.12
N ALA A 213 7.63 -2.07 -1.89
CA ALA A 213 7.49 -0.99 -0.92
C ALA A 213 7.83 0.38 -1.54
N ALA A 214 6.99 1.36 -1.33
CA ALA A 214 7.27 2.74 -1.65
C ALA A 214 8.21 3.33 -0.60
N ASP A 215 9.40 3.74 -1.02
CA ASP A 215 10.41 4.37 -0.17
C ASP A 215 10.47 5.87 -0.48
N LYS A 216 9.60 6.59 0.18
CA LYS A 216 9.14 7.96 -0.15
C LYS A 216 10.28 8.94 -0.33
N ASN A 217 11.13 9.10 0.69
CA ASN A 217 12.17 10.13 0.70
C ASN A 217 13.36 9.76 -0.17
N ASN A 218 13.52 8.46 -0.46
CA ASN A 218 14.48 7.96 -1.44
C ASN A 218 13.95 8.04 -2.88
N HIS A 219 12.69 8.45 -3.11
CA HIS A 219 12.08 8.53 -4.44
C HIS A 219 12.15 7.20 -5.20
N GLN A 220 12.00 6.08 -4.50
CA GLN A 220 12.19 4.72 -5.02
C GLN A 220 11.03 3.80 -4.69
N ILE A 221 10.89 2.75 -5.51
CA ILE A 221 10.06 1.58 -5.19
C ILE A 221 11.00 0.39 -5.10
N LYS A 222 10.99 -0.32 -3.98
CA LYS A 222 11.89 -1.42 -3.67
C LYS A 222 11.16 -2.74 -3.70
N PHE A 223 11.72 -3.72 -4.42
CA PHE A 223 11.24 -5.10 -4.45
C PHE A 223 12.16 -5.93 -3.56
N ILE A 224 11.60 -6.60 -2.57
CA ILE A 224 12.35 -7.37 -1.56
C ILE A 224 11.83 -8.79 -1.57
N SER A 225 12.64 -9.72 -2.06
CA SER A 225 12.31 -11.14 -2.11
C SER A 225 12.29 -11.78 -0.72
N PRO A 226 11.60 -12.94 -0.54
CA PRO A 226 11.55 -13.63 0.75
C PRO A 226 12.94 -13.98 1.33
N ASP A 227 13.94 -14.21 0.47
CA ASP A 227 15.33 -14.47 0.86
C ASP A 227 16.10 -13.21 1.31
N GLY A 228 15.46 -12.03 1.18
CA GLY A 228 16.04 -10.74 1.57
C GLY A 228 16.81 -10.03 0.45
N SER A 229 16.93 -10.62 -0.73
CA SER A 229 17.53 -9.93 -1.88
C SER A 229 16.61 -8.84 -2.44
N MET A 230 17.20 -7.86 -3.14
CA MET A 230 16.45 -6.81 -3.84
C MET A 230 16.61 -6.98 -5.36
N PRO A 231 15.75 -7.77 -6.02
CA PRO A 231 15.87 -8.04 -7.44
C PRO A 231 15.58 -6.83 -8.34
N LEU A 232 14.89 -5.82 -7.80
CA LEU A 232 14.56 -4.60 -8.54
C LEU A 232 14.42 -3.41 -7.57
N VAL A 233 14.97 -2.27 -8.00
CA VAL A 233 14.69 -0.94 -7.43
C VAL A 233 14.30 -0.02 -8.58
N LEU A 234 13.10 0.55 -8.53
CA LEU A 234 12.67 1.59 -9.49
C LEU A 234 12.92 2.96 -8.88
N GLY A 235 13.32 3.91 -9.71
CA GLY A 235 13.74 5.24 -9.26
C GLY A 235 15.25 5.35 -9.10
N ASP A 236 15.81 6.51 -9.48
CA ASP A 236 17.25 6.79 -9.40
C ASP A 236 17.66 7.51 -8.10
N GLY A 237 16.73 7.63 -7.16
CA GLY A 237 16.96 8.32 -5.89
C GLY A 237 16.87 9.84 -5.97
N GLN A 238 16.49 10.38 -7.13
CA GLN A 238 16.32 11.82 -7.33
C GLN A 238 14.87 12.14 -7.71
N PRO A 239 14.30 13.22 -7.18
CA PRO A 239 12.93 13.61 -7.54
C PRO A 239 12.85 13.92 -9.04
N GLY A 240 11.72 13.54 -9.65
CA GLY A 240 11.53 13.77 -11.07
C GLY A 240 10.17 13.29 -11.58
N ARG A 241 9.90 13.51 -12.87
CA ARG A 241 8.60 13.22 -13.50
C ARG A 241 8.69 12.33 -14.74
N GLY A 242 9.88 11.98 -15.22
CA GLY A 242 10.08 11.13 -16.40
C GLY A 242 9.81 9.64 -16.12
N PRO A 243 9.87 8.77 -17.14
CA PRO A 243 9.91 7.34 -16.94
C PRO A 243 11.04 6.95 -15.99
N GLY A 244 10.75 6.08 -15.00
CA GLY A 244 11.74 5.66 -14.01
C GLY A 244 12.12 6.74 -12.98
N LYS A 245 11.35 7.83 -12.88
CA LYS A 245 11.53 8.87 -11.86
C LYS A 245 10.23 9.14 -11.13
N PHE A 246 10.35 9.37 -9.82
CA PHE A 246 9.23 9.67 -8.93
C PHE A 246 9.56 10.89 -8.08
N THR A 247 8.54 11.54 -7.56
CA THR A 247 8.68 12.53 -6.50
C THR A 247 7.82 12.09 -5.33
N THR A 248 8.46 11.73 -4.20
CA THR A 248 7.78 11.22 -3.01
C THR A 248 6.69 10.19 -3.33
N PRO A 249 7.04 9.01 -3.91
CA PRO A 249 6.06 7.97 -4.17
C PRO A 249 5.49 7.44 -2.86
N GLU A 250 4.18 7.20 -2.83
CA GLU A 250 3.50 6.71 -1.62
C GLU A 250 2.92 5.32 -1.83
N GLY A 251 1.99 5.13 -2.78
CA GLY A 251 1.21 3.92 -2.96
C GLY A 251 1.77 2.97 -4.01
N VAL A 252 1.50 1.70 -3.77
CA VAL A 252 1.86 0.57 -4.65
C VAL A 252 0.68 -0.39 -4.71
N GLU A 253 0.31 -0.81 -5.92
CA GLU A 253 -0.65 -1.91 -6.14
C GLU A 253 -0.17 -2.78 -7.29
N VAL A 254 -0.21 -4.09 -7.15
CA VAL A 254 0.23 -5.03 -8.17
C VAL A 254 -0.80 -6.12 -8.47
N SER A 255 -1.07 -6.35 -9.73
CA SER A 255 -1.90 -7.48 -10.18
C SER A 255 -1.26 -8.16 -11.38
N GLY A 256 -0.90 -9.43 -11.21
CA GLY A 256 -0.13 -10.16 -12.21
C GLY A 256 1.18 -9.42 -12.54
N LYS A 257 1.34 -8.99 -13.79
CA LYS A 257 2.52 -8.23 -14.24
C LYS A 257 2.28 -6.72 -14.31
N THR A 258 1.14 -6.24 -13.89
CA THR A 258 0.84 -4.81 -13.91
C THR A 258 1.09 -4.22 -12.52
N LEU A 259 1.79 -3.09 -12.50
CA LEU A 259 2.11 -2.33 -11.29
C LEU A 259 1.56 -0.92 -11.46
N TRP A 260 0.81 -0.46 -10.48
CA TRP A 260 0.36 0.92 -10.35
C TRP A 260 1.06 1.56 -9.16
N LEU A 261 1.45 2.82 -9.31
CA LEU A 261 2.19 3.57 -8.29
C LEU A 261 1.58 4.96 -8.15
N SER A 262 1.37 5.40 -6.92
CA SER A 262 1.08 6.79 -6.62
C SER A 262 2.39 7.58 -6.60
N ASP A 263 2.61 8.40 -7.62
CA ASP A 263 3.69 9.37 -7.70
C ASP A 263 3.20 10.69 -7.09
N SER A 264 3.08 10.71 -5.76
CA SER A 264 2.28 11.64 -4.97
C SER A 264 2.71 13.08 -5.12
N GLY A 265 4.02 13.35 -5.06
CA GLY A 265 4.56 14.69 -5.26
C GLY A 265 4.40 15.21 -6.69
N ASN A 266 4.06 14.34 -7.64
CA ASN A 266 3.70 14.68 -9.02
C ASN A 266 2.19 14.70 -9.27
N ASN A 267 1.36 14.43 -8.26
CA ASN A 267 -0.10 14.40 -8.32
C ASN A 267 -0.66 13.46 -9.39
N ARG A 268 -0.09 12.26 -9.51
CA ARG A 268 -0.47 11.29 -10.56
C ARG A 268 -0.33 9.86 -10.09
N VAL A 269 -1.04 8.96 -10.79
CA VAL A 269 -0.77 7.53 -10.79
C VAL A 269 0.03 7.19 -12.05
N VAL A 270 0.98 6.28 -11.93
CA VAL A 270 1.78 5.76 -13.07
C VAL A 270 1.64 4.26 -13.16
N ARG A 271 1.66 3.73 -14.39
CA ARG A 271 1.52 2.32 -14.66
C ARG A 271 2.81 1.78 -15.26
N TYR A 272 3.24 0.63 -14.71
CA TYR A 272 4.38 -0.13 -15.19
C TYR A 272 3.96 -1.55 -15.55
N ARG A 273 4.78 -2.21 -16.37
CA ARG A 273 4.67 -3.64 -16.67
C ARG A 273 5.95 -4.34 -16.29
N LEU A 274 5.85 -5.35 -15.44
CA LEU A 274 6.96 -6.26 -15.11
C LEU A 274 7.22 -7.19 -16.30
N ASN A 275 8.49 -7.41 -16.67
CA ASN A 275 8.86 -8.36 -17.73
C ASN A 275 8.55 -9.79 -17.29
N ARG A 276 8.78 -10.10 -16.00
CA ARG A 276 8.43 -11.35 -15.32
C ARG A 276 8.10 -11.03 -13.85
N LEU A 277 7.50 -11.98 -13.17
CA LEU A 277 7.45 -11.98 -11.71
C LEU A 277 8.81 -12.49 -11.19
N PRO A 278 9.29 -11.96 -10.06
CA PRO A 278 10.54 -12.38 -9.44
C PRO A 278 10.59 -13.85 -9.11
#